data_7d8ce3af03e546dadd99b4362ea717d1
#
_entry.id   7d8ce3af03e546dadd99b4362ea717d1
#
_cell.length_a   1.000
_cell.length_b   1.000
_cell.length_c   1.000
_cell.angle_alpha   90.00
_cell.angle_beta   90.00
_cell.angle_gamma   90.00
#
_symmetry.space_group_name_H-M   'P 1'
#
loop_
_entity.id
_entity.type
_entity.pdbx_description
1 polymer ?
#
loop_
_entity_poly.entity_id
_entity_poly.type
_entity_poly.pdbx_seq_one_letter_code
_entity_poly.pdbx_strand_id
1 'polypeptide(L)'
;IYLQNFQGLPRKDLRILNGEEKPMIKIERKETEKTKQAIADLQKASENESSYNIESVNQALKEIFHGKCYICENKAVTSYQIEHLVPHRGDKTLKYDWKNLFWSCAHCNNIKSDKYEPILDCTKEPVEKMIAFRKRGYFGTDEKLEFTSVGEEREDVKNTIALLEAAYYGTTPQKKIEAQIIRKTLRQNLSNFKEYVREYQETEDKEEKEDIGYLLKKELRDSAAFAAFKRWLIWDNEMFSEIEQFIPEN
;
A
#
# COMPACT_ATOMS: atom_id res chain seq x y z
N ILE A 1 18.73 30.24 -6.51
CA ILE A 1 18.67 30.87 -5.16
C ILE A 1 17.23 30.78 -4.68
N TYR A 2 16.74 29.63 -4.19
CA TYR A 2 15.55 29.50 -3.33
C TYR A 2 15.67 28.17 -2.57
N LEU A 3 16.62 28.13 -1.64
CA LEU A 3 16.77 27.06 -0.66
C LEU A 3 16.81 27.71 0.72
N GLN A 4 15.66 28.13 1.23
CA GLN A 4 15.55 28.47 2.65
C GLN A 4 14.16 28.13 3.18
N ASN A 5 14.15 27.36 4.29
CA ASN A 5 13.12 27.22 5.30
C ASN A 5 11.93 26.30 4.99
N PHE A 6 12.15 24.98 5.10
CA PHE A 6 11.11 24.03 5.49
C PHE A 6 11.34 23.46 6.90
N GLN A 7 11.64 24.34 7.86
CA GLN A 7 11.55 24.00 9.28
C GLN A 7 10.36 24.74 9.88
N GLY A 8 9.36 23.99 10.34
CA GLY A 8 8.36 24.49 11.28
C GLY A 8 7.04 25.00 10.71
N LEU A 9 6.37 24.23 9.82
CA LEU A 9 4.92 24.40 9.70
C LEU A 9 4.22 23.68 10.86
N PRO A 10 3.26 24.34 11.56
CA PRO A 10 2.52 23.72 12.65
C PRO A 10 1.79 22.48 12.11
N ARG A 11 1.77 21.42 12.92
CA ARG A 11 0.91 20.27 12.71
C ARG A 11 -0.53 20.79 12.65
N LYS A 12 -1.05 21.03 11.45
CA LYS A 12 -2.49 21.13 11.27
C LYS A 12 -3.01 19.73 11.51
N ASP A 13 -3.66 19.53 12.65
CA ASP A 13 -4.55 18.40 12.83
C ASP A 13 -5.37 18.28 11.56
N LEU A 14 -5.40 17.10 10.97
CA LEU A 14 -6.28 16.79 9.85
C LEU A 14 -7.69 17.16 10.32
N ARG A 15 -8.11 18.37 10.05
CA ARG A 15 -9.51 18.73 10.19
C ARG A 15 -10.25 17.73 9.31
N ILE A 16 -11.09 16.96 9.95
CA ILE A 16 -12.21 16.29 9.30
C ILE A 16 -12.84 17.37 8.43
N LEU A 17 -12.47 17.39 7.15
CA LEU A 17 -12.97 18.36 6.20
C LEU A 17 -14.44 18.04 6.02
N ASN A 18 -15.26 18.84 6.71
CA ASN A 18 -16.68 19.02 6.48
C ASN A 18 -17.42 17.79 5.94
N GLY A 19 -17.83 16.85 6.83
CA GLY A 19 -19.03 16.01 6.67
C GLY A 19 -19.26 15.20 5.39
N GLU A 20 -18.44 15.35 4.37
CA GLU A 20 -18.47 14.56 3.15
C GLU A 20 -17.49 13.38 3.33
N GLU A 21 -18.02 12.19 3.43
CA GLU A 21 -17.23 10.96 3.38
C GLU A 21 -16.51 10.91 2.02
N LYS A 22 -15.25 11.36 1.98
CA LYS A 22 -14.41 11.16 0.79
C LYS A 22 -14.30 9.67 0.53
N PRO A 23 -14.55 9.23 -0.71
CA PRO A 23 -14.62 7.82 -1.06
C PRO A 23 -13.36 7.05 -0.62
N MET A 24 -13.59 5.85 -0.09
CA MET A 24 -12.60 5.03 0.57
C MET A 24 -11.95 4.09 -0.44
N ILE A 25 -10.65 4.24 -0.71
CA ILE A 25 -9.92 3.31 -1.56
C ILE A 25 -9.50 2.10 -0.72
N LYS A 26 -10.12 0.97 -0.97
CA LYS A 26 -9.79 -0.33 -0.39
C LYS A 26 -9.63 -1.37 -1.49
N ILE A 27 -8.87 -2.43 -1.24
CA ILE A 27 -8.75 -3.54 -2.18
C ILE A 27 -10.07 -4.30 -2.23
N GLU A 28 -10.74 -4.27 -3.37
CA GLU A 28 -12.02 -4.92 -3.56
C GLU A 28 -11.85 -6.38 -4.04
N ARG A 29 -12.41 -7.32 -3.29
CA ARG A 29 -12.47 -8.74 -3.69
C ARG A 29 -13.66 -8.98 -4.61
N LYS A 30 -13.55 -8.55 -5.88
CA LYS A 30 -14.62 -8.77 -6.87
C LYS A 30 -14.86 -10.25 -7.12
N GLU A 31 -16.12 -10.62 -7.22
CA GLU A 31 -16.53 -11.95 -7.64
C GLU A 31 -16.36 -12.07 -9.16
N THR A 32 -15.43 -12.89 -9.61
CA THR A 32 -15.15 -13.20 -11.01
C THR A 32 -15.11 -14.71 -11.20
N GLU A 33 -15.15 -15.21 -12.43
CA GLU A 33 -15.00 -16.64 -12.68
C GLU A 33 -13.69 -17.20 -12.13
N LYS A 34 -12.60 -16.40 -12.16
CA LYS A 34 -11.30 -16.78 -11.58
C LYS A 34 -11.38 -16.92 -10.06
N THR A 35 -12.05 -15.98 -9.38
CA THR A 35 -12.21 -16.05 -7.92
C THR A 35 -13.12 -17.22 -7.52
N LYS A 36 -14.17 -17.51 -8.26
CA LYS A 36 -15.02 -18.68 -8.04
C LYS A 36 -14.22 -19.99 -8.20
N GLN A 37 -13.44 -20.10 -9.28
CA GLN A 37 -12.58 -21.25 -9.51
C GLN A 37 -11.56 -21.43 -8.38
N ALA A 38 -10.89 -20.34 -7.96
CA ALA A 38 -9.92 -20.36 -6.87
C ALA A 38 -10.55 -20.83 -5.55
N ILE A 39 -11.75 -20.35 -5.21
CA ILE A 39 -12.49 -20.78 -4.02
C ILE A 39 -12.86 -22.27 -4.09
N ALA A 40 -13.34 -22.74 -5.23
CA ALA A 40 -13.71 -24.15 -5.42
C ALA A 40 -12.48 -25.08 -5.30
N ASP A 41 -11.34 -24.68 -5.87
CA ASP A 41 -10.11 -25.46 -5.80
C ASP A 41 -9.51 -25.42 -4.38
N LEU A 42 -9.63 -24.29 -3.68
CA LEU A 42 -9.22 -24.16 -2.28
C LEU A 42 -10.07 -25.07 -1.35
N GLN A 43 -11.37 -25.19 -1.64
CA GLN A 43 -12.24 -26.12 -0.90
C GLN A 43 -11.81 -27.57 -1.11
N LYS A 44 -11.55 -27.99 -2.36
CA LYS A 44 -10.99 -29.34 -2.64
C LYS A 44 -9.64 -29.57 -1.94
N ALA A 45 -8.77 -28.54 -1.93
CA ALA A 45 -7.51 -28.61 -1.22
C ALA A 45 -7.70 -28.81 0.29
N SER A 46 -8.70 -28.15 0.86
CA SER A 46 -9.08 -28.33 2.27
C SER A 46 -9.59 -29.74 2.56
N GLU A 47 -10.45 -30.31 1.71
CA GLU A 47 -10.97 -31.66 1.85
C GLU A 47 -9.85 -32.71 1.82
N ASN A 48 -8.88 -32.54 0.94
CA ASN A 48 -7.74 -33.46 0.74
C ASN A 48 -6.52 -33.12 1.61
N GLU A 49 -6.60 -32.12 2.49
CA GLU A 49 -5.48 -31.59 3.32
C GLU A 49 -4.21 -31.25 2.53
N SER A 50 -4.39 -30.88 1.26
CA SER A 50 -3.32 -30.56 0.35
C SER A 50 -2.85 -29.09 0.47
N SER A 51 -1.96 -28.66 -0.42
CA SER A 51 -1.47 -27.28 -0.41
C SER A 51 -2.58 -26.27 -0.82
N TYR A 52 -2.67 -25.16 -0.09
CA TYR A 52 -3.46 -23.99 -0.50
C TYR A 52 -2.73 -23.15 -1.57
N ASN A 53 -1.43 -23.36 -1.74
CA ASN A 53 -0.62 -22.67 -2.74
C ASN A 53 -0.77 -23.36 -4.10
N ILE A 54 -1.91 -23.11 -4.75
CA ILE A 54 -2.31 -23.64 -6.04
C ILE A 54 -2.43 -22.52 -7.09
N GLU A 55 -2.31 -22.87 -8.34
CA GLU A 55 -2.20 -21.87 -9.42
C GLU A 55 -3.42 -20.95 -9.50
N SER A 56 -4.64 -21.48 -9.44
CA SER A 56 -5.88 -20.70 -9.48
C SER A 56 -5.97 -19.66 -8.35
N VAL A 57 -5.55 -20.03 -7.14
CA VAL A 57 -5.49 -19.13 -5.97
C VAL A 57 -4.45 -18.04 -6.18
N ASN A 58 -3.25 -18.40 -6.66
CA ASN A 58 -2.20 -17.42 -6.96
C ASN A 58 -2.64 -16.41 -8.02
N GLN A 59 -3.25 -16.87 -9.12
CA GLN A 59 -3.72 -16.00 -10.20
C GLN A 59 -4.82 -15.07 -9.72
N ALA A 60 -5.80 -15.58 -8.97
CA ALA A 60 -6.90 -14.77 -8.46
C ALA A 60 -6.41 -13.72 -7.45
N LEU A 61 -5.54 -14.09 -6.50
CA LEU A 61 -4.96 -13.13 -5.55
C LEU A 61 -4.10 -12.09 -6.25
N LYS A 62 -3.25 -12.48 -7.21
CA LYS A 62 -2.45 -11.55 -8.00
C LYS A 62 -3.32 -10.51 -8.71
N GLU A 63 -4.45 -10.91 -9.26
CA GLU A 63 -5.39 -10.00 -9.94
C GLU A 63 -6.06 -9.05 -8.95
N ILE A 64 -6.61 -9.57 -7.83
CA ILE A 64 -7.25 -8.77 -6.77
C ILE A 64 -6.30 -7.73 -6.20
N PHE A 65 -5.06 -8.12 -5.92
CA PHE A 65 -4.03 -7.22 -5.36
C PHE A 65 -3.22 -6.48 -6.45
N HIS A 66 -3.66 -6.54 -7.72
CA HIS A 66 -3.01 -5.86 -8.85
C HIS A 66 -1.51 -6.17 -8.99
N GLY A 67 -1.08 -7.38 -8.61
CA GLY A 67 0.33 -7.77 -8.56
C GLY A 67 1.16 -6.97 -7.56
N LYS A 68 0.56 -6.35 -6.57
CA LYS A 68 1.16 -5.51 -5.54
C LYS A 68 1.18 -6.26 -4.20
N CYS A 69 2.30 -6.21 -3.48
CA CYS A 69 2.33 -6.68 -2.10
C CYS A 69 1.39 -5.84 -1.23
N TYR A 70 0.47 -6.47 -0.50
CA TYR A 70 -0.52 -5.76 0.31
C TYR A 70 0.08 -5.00 1.51
N ILE A 71 1.32 -5.33 1.92
CA ILE A 71 2.02 -4.67 3.03
C ILE A 71 2.85 -3.49 2.52
N CYS A 72 3.83 -3.74 1.63
CA CYS A 72 4.77 -2.70 1.21
C CYS A 72 4.40 -2.00 -0.11
N GLU A 73 3.29 -2.35 -0.73
CA GLU A 73 2.80 -1.80 -2.00
C GLU A 73 3.78 -1.91 -3.19
N ASN A 74 4.90 -2.61 -3.06
CA ASN A 74 5.85 -2.82 -4.15
C ASN A 74 5.31 -3.82 -5.17
N LYS A 75 5.49 -3.53 -6.46
CA LYS A 75 5.19 -4.42 -7.59
C LYS A 75 6.45 -5.01 -8.24
N ALA A 76 7.59 -4.38 -8.02
CA ALA A 76 8.88 -4.81 -8.57
C ALA A 76 9.60 -5.75 -7.60
N VAL A 77 9.00 -6.92 -7.32
CA VAL A 77 9.58 -7.95 -6.47
C VAL A 77 9.76 -9.24 -7.23
N THR A 78 10.76 -10.03 -6.86
CA THR A 78 11.13 -11.26 -7.55
C THR A 78 10.36 -12.49 -7.06
N SER A 79 9.75 -12.42 -5.88
CA SER A 79 9.04 -13.55 -5.27
C SER A 79 7.83 -13.08 -4.50
N TYR A 80 6.69 -13.69 -4.82
CA TYR A 80 5.42 -13.51 -4.11
C TYR A 80 5.01 -14.81 -3.42
N GLN A 81 4.22 -14.66 -2.37
CA GLN A 81 3.70 -15.77 -1.58
C GLN A 81 2.24 -15.49 -1.19
N ILE A 82 1.48 -16.55 -1.03
CA ILE A 82 0.18 -16.47 -0.37
C ILE A 82 0.43 -16.32 1.12
N GLU A 83 -0.10 -15.26 1.69
CA GLU A 83 0.02 -14.89 3.09
C GLU A 83 -1.33 -15.05 3.79
N HIS A 84 -1.35 -15.41 5.06
CA HIS A 84 -2.54 -15.41 5.88
C HIS A 84 -2.61 -14.14 6.72
N LEU A 85 -3.66 -13.33 6.54
CA LEU A 85 -3.85 -12.12 7.35
C LEU A 85 -3.82 -12.46 8.85
N VAL A 86 -4.62 -13.46 9.24
CA VAL A 86 -4.59 -14.08 10.55
C VAL A 86 -3.82 -15.40 10.43
N PRO A 87 -2.67 -15.57 11.06
CA PRO A 87 -1.89 -16.80 11.02
C PRO A 87 -2.74 -18.02 11.42
N HIS A 88 -2.73 -19.04 10.58
CA HIS A 88 -3.61 -20.20 10.79
C HIS A 88 -3.16 -21.14 11.92
N ARG A 89 -1.90 -21.13 12.33
CA ARG A 89 -1.35 -21.93 13.45
C ARG A 89 -1.84 -23.39 13.49
N GLY A 90 -2.07 -23.99 12.33
CA GLY A 90 -2.63 -25.34 12.21
C GLY A 90 -4.15 -25.43 12.13
N ASP A 91 -4.88 -24.34 12.37
CA ASP A 91 -6.32 -24.28 12.18
C ASP A 91 -6.67 -24.41 10.70
N LYS A 92 -7.39 -25.48 10.37
CA LYS A 92 -7.79 -25.83 9.01
C LYS A 92 -8.76 -24.79 8.44
N THR A 93 -9.64 -24.23 9.26
CA THR A 93 -10.60 -23.22 8.84
C THR A 93 -9.89 -21.96 8.38
N LEU A 94 -8.96 -21.44 9.21
CA LEU A 94 -8.15 -20.27 8.87
C LEU A 94 -7.20 -20.52 7.69
N LYS A 95 -6.65 -21.74 7.58
CA LYS A 95 -5.69 -22.14 6.54
C LYS A 95 -6.30 -22.09 5.15
N TYR A 96 -7.56 -22.46 5.01
CA TYR A 96 -8.27 -22.53 3.72
C TYR A 96 -9.36 -21.47 3.57
N ASP A 97 -9.43 -20.48 4.46
CA ASP A 97 -10.34 -19.36 4.31
C ASP A 97 -9.86 -18.41 3.21
N TRP A 98 -10.59 -18.35 2.10
CA TRP A 98 -10.32 -17.44 1.00
C TRP A 98 -10.16 -15.97 1.45
N LYS A 99 -10.96 -15.53 2.42
CA LYS A 99 -10.90 -14.16 2.94
C LYS A 99 -9.65 -13.89 3.78
N ASN A 100 -9.00 -14.94 4.26
CA ASN A 100 -7.76 -14.88 5.04
C ASN A 100 -6.50 -14.94 4.18
N LEU A 101 -6.62 -15.20 2.85
CA LEU A 101 -5.48 -15.31 1.94
C LEU A 101 -5.19 -13.96 1.25
N PHE A 102 -3.93 -13.53 1.29
CA PHE A 102 -3.46 -12.25 0.78
C PHE A 102 -2.23 -12.43 -0.12
N TRP A 103 -2.00 -11.46 -1.03
CA TRP A 103 -0.84 -11.46 -1.93
C TRP A 103 0.30 -10.65 -1.33
N SER A 104 1.35 -11.32 -0.90
CA SER A 104 2.50 -10.68 -0.25
C SER A 104 3.82 -11.00 -0.94
N CYS A 105 4.79 -10.11 -0.89
CA CYS A 105 6.15 -10.46 -1.26
C CYS A 105 6.82 -11.31 -0.16
N ALA A 106 7.78 -12.16 -0.54
CA ALA A 106 8.48 -13.03 0.39
C ALA A 106 9.15 -12.27 1.55
N HIS A 107 9.66 -11.07 1.29
CA HIS A 107 10.24 -10.21 2.33
C HIS A 107 9.21 -9.86 3.42
N CYS A 108 8.07 -9.31 3.02
CA CYS A 108 7.03 -8.88 3.95
C CYS A 108 6.37 -10.06 4.67
N ASN A 109 6.10 -11.16 3.95
CA ASN A 109 5.56 -12.38 4.53
C ASN A 109 6.47 -12.92 5.64
N ASN A 110 7.78 -13.05 5.38
CA ASN A 110 8.74 -13.52 6.38
C ASN A 110 8.89 -12.57 7.58
N ILE A 111 8.71 -11.24 7.39
CA ILE A 111 8.75 -10.28 8.49
C ILE A 111 7.50 -10.39 9.34
N LYS A 112 6.31 -10.42 8.69
CA LYS A 112 5.03 -10.50 9.40
C LYS A 112 4.96 -11.78 10.22
N SER A 113 5.17 -12.95 9.58
CA SER A 113 5.05 -14.23 10.27
C SER A 113 3.78 -14.29 11.14
N ASP A 114 3.90 -14.61 12.40
CA ASP A 114 2.82 -14.62 13.41
C ASP A 114 3.00 -13.54 14.51
N LYS A 115 3.82 -12.52 14.22
CA LYS A 115 4.28 -11.54 15.23
C LYS A 115 3.41 -10.29 15.33
N TYR A 116 2.72 -9.93 14.25
CA TYR A 116 1.94 -8.71 14.16
C TYR A 116 0.47 -9.06 14.02
N GLU A 117 -0.23 -9.10 15.15
CA GLU A 117 -1.65 -9.41 15.21
C GLU A 117 -2.36 -8.64 16.34
N PRO A 118 -3.58 -8.14 16.08
CA PRO A 118 -4.23 -8.02 14.78
C PRO A 118 -3.59 -6.93 13.93
N ILE A 119 -3.76 -6.99 12.59
CA ILE A 119 -3.39 -5.92 11.65
C ILE A 119 -4.60 -5.51 10.82
N LEU A 120 -4.53 -4.32 10.22
CA LEU A 120 -5.58 -3.81 9.34
C LEU A 120 -5.79 -4.71 8.12
N ASP A 121 -7.05 -4.98 7.82
CA ASP A 121 -7.49 -5.69 6.62
C ASP A 121 -7.77 -4.67 5.51
N CYS A 122 -6.83 -4.52 4.57
CA CYS A 122 -6.95 -3.59 3.44
C CYS A 122 -8.11 -3.92 2.47
N THR A 123 -8.78 -5.07 2.64
CA THR A 123 -10.00 -5.40 1.88
C THR A 123 -11.28 -4.93 2.59
N LYS A 124 -11.18 -4.53 3.85
CA LYS A 124 -12.30 -4.01 4.64
C LYS A 124 -12.18 -2.52 4.89
N GLU A 125 -10.96 -2.04 5.16
CA GLU A 125 -10.69 -0.66 5.53
C GLU A 125 -9.58 -0.05 4.66
N PRO A 126 -9.66 1.25 4.34
CA PRO A 126 -8.61 1.96 3.59
C PRO A 126 -7.42 2.26 4.52
N VAL A 127 -6.36 1.47 4.43
CA VAL A 127 -5.19 1.57 5.31
C VAL A 127 -4.59 2.97 5.33
N GLU A 128 -4.52 3.64 4.19
CA GLU A 128 -3.96 5.01 4.07
C GLU A 128 -4.86 6.12 4.68
N LYS A 129 -6.07 5.80 5.11
CA LYS A 129 -6.90 6.71 5.90
C LYS A 129 -6.71 6.50 7.40
N MET A 130 -6.22 5.33 7.79
CA MET A 130 -5.93 4.97 9.18
C MET A 130 -4.47 5.23 9.53
N ILE A 131 -3.59 5.20 8.53
CA ILE A 131 -2.14 5.39 8.70
C ILE A 131 -1.63 6.39 7.67
N ALA A 132 -0.91 7.40 8.11
CA ALA A 132 -0.21 8.32 7.23
C ALA A 132 1.12 7.72 6.76
N PHE A 133 1.36 7.75 5.46
CA PHE A 133 2.55 7.24 4.79
C PHE A 133 3.43 8.40 4.33
N ARG A 134 4.42 8.79 5.12
CA ARG A 134 5.25 9.97 4.86
C ARG A 134 6.69 9.63 4.55
N LYS A 135 7.25 10.31 3.58
CA LYS A 135 8.69 10.34 3.34
C LYS A 135 9.22 11.72 3.73
N ARG A 136 10.09 11.76 4.73
CA ARG A 136 10.78 12.98 5.20
C ARG A 136 12.21 13.00 4.73
N GLY A 137 12.80 14.22 4.67
CA GLY A 137 14.18 14.44 4.27
C GLY A 137 14.45 14.24 2.78
N TYR A 138 15.68 14.57 2.39
CA TYR A 138 16.18 14.40 1.03
C TYR A 138 17.00 13.12 0.91
N PHE A 139 17.68 12.96 -0.22
CA PHE A 139 18.57 11.82 -0.46
C PHE A 139 19.74 11.80 0.53
N GLY A 140 20.08 10.61 1.01
CA GLY A 140 21.20 10.39 1.89
C GLY A 140 20.82 9.99 3.31
N THR A 141 21.52 10.50 4.31
CA THR A 141 21.38 10.10 5.72
C THR A 141 20.09 10.58 6.38
N ASP A 142 19.47 11.63 5.86
CA ASP A 142 18.30 12.29 6.47
C ASP A 142 16.97 11.70 6.00
N GLU A 143 17.01 10.77 5.04
CA GLU A 143 15.80 10.16 4.53
C GLU A 143 15.16 9.24 5.57
N LYS A 144 13.92 9.57 5.95
CA LYS A 144 13.13 8.79 6.88
C LYS A 144 11.73 8.53 6.33
N LEU A 145 11.27 7.31 6.46
CA LEU A 145 9.85 6.98 6.27
C LEU A 145 9.16 7.02 7.62
N GLU A 146 8.02 7.65 7.68
CA GLU A 146 7.19 7.78 8.88
C GLU A 146 5.82 7.18 8.61
N PHE A 147 5.39 6.33 9.54
CA PHE A 147 4.05 5.78 9.57
C PHE A 147 3.41 6.23 10.88
N THR A 148 2.32 6.99 10.80
CA THR A 148 1.63 7.53 11.99
C THR A 148 0.15 7.27 11.92
N SER A 149 -0.46 6.95 13.07
CA SER A 149 -1.91 6.77 13.16
C SER A 149 -2.64 8.06 12.77
N VAL A 150 -3.77 7.90 12.09
CA VAL A 150 -4.74 8.95 11.77
C VAL A 150 -6.04 8.62 12.51
N GLY A 151 -6.47 9.50 13.42
CA GLY A 151 -7.64 9.28 14.24
C GLY A 151 -7.36 8.46 15.50
N GLU A 152 -8.29 7.58 15.86
CA GLU A 152 -8.23 6.81 17.10
C GLU A 152 -7.09 5.80 17.12
N GLU A 153 -6.47 5.63 18.28
CA GLU A 153 -5.45 4.62 18.51
C GLU A 153 -6.10 3.24 18.70
N ARG A 154 -6.05 2.42 17.64
CA ARG A 154 -6.49 1.02 17.63
C ARG A 154 -5.26 0.10 17.66
N GLU A 155 -5.41 -1.07 18.25
CA GLU A 155 -4.33 -2.07 18.34
C GLU A 155 -3.88 -2.55 16.95
N ASP A 156 -4.83 -2.83 16.07
CA ASP A 156 -4.55 -3.25 14.69
C ASP A 156 -3.81 -2.15 13.88
N VAL A 157 -4.11 -0.88 14.12
CA VAL A 157 -3.37 0.25 13.53
C VAL A 157 -1.93 0.28 14.05
N LYS A 158 -1.72 0.15 15.38
CA LYS A 158 -0.39 0.12 15.99
C LYS A 158 0.46 -1.03 15.45
N ASN A 159 -0.12 -2.23 15.38
CA ASN A 159 0.56 -3.42 14.87
C ASN A 159 0.87 -3.30 13.37
N THR A 160 -0.03 -2.68 12.59
CA THR A 160 0.22 -2.42 11.16
C THR A 160 1.35 -1.42 10.98
N ILE A 161 1.42 -0.35 11.78
CA ILE A 161 2.53 0.60 11.77
C ILE A 161 3.85 -0.12 12.07
N ALA A 162 3.89 -0.93 13.14
CA ALA A 162 5.09 -1.68 13.50
C ALA A 162 5.53 -2.67 12.39
N LEU A 163 4.56 -3.33 11.72
CA LEU A 163 4.82 -4.18 10.56
C LEU A 163 5.37 -3.38 9.37
N LEU A 164 4.82 -2.21 9.07
CA LEU A 164 5.30 -1.34 7.99
C LEU A 164 6.73 -0.87 8.28
N GLU A 165 7.03 -0.43 9.49
CA GLU A 165 8.39 -0.06 9.90
C GLU A 165 9.36 -1.24 9.72
N ALA A 166 8.98 -2.42 10.19
CA ALA A 166 9.79 -3.63 10.02
C ALA A 166 10.00 -4.00 8.53
N ALA A 167 8.97 -3.86 7.69
CA ALA A 167 9.06 -4.14 6.26
C ALA A 167 9.96 -3.15 5.52
N TYR A 168 9.91 -1.86 5.88
CA TYR A 168 10.70 -0.83 5.20
C TYR A 168 12.10 -0.64 5.78
N TYR A 169 12.39 -1.05 7.02
CA TYR A 169 13.71 -0.90 7.63
C TYR A 169 14.45 -2.23 7.85
N GLY A 170 13.71 -3.35 7.86
CA GLY A 170 14.27 -4.68 8.10
C GLY A 170 14.61 -4.95 9.56
N THR A 171 14.39 -6.18 9.99
CA THR A 171 14.57 -6.63 11.39
C THR A 171 15.89 -7.37 11.62
N THR A 172 16.53 -7.83 10.55
CA THR A 172 17.83 -8.54 10.57
C THR A 172 18.77 -7.92 9.54
N PRO A 173 20.09 -8.19 9.57
CA PRO A 173 21.01 -7.70 8.55
C PRO A 173 20.57 -8.01 7.13
N GLN A 174 20.12 -9.23 6.84
CA GLN A 174 19.60 -9.62 5.53
C GLN A 174 18.32 -8.83 5.19
N LYS A 175 17.37 -8.73 6.12
CA LYS A 175 16.12 -7.98 5.90
C LYS A 175 16.36 -6.49 5.72
N LYS A 176 17.40 -5.92 6.31
CA LYS A 176 17.83 -4.53 6.06
C LYS A 176 18.27 -4.31 4.61
N ILE A 177 19.00 -5.28 4.02
CA ILE A 177 19.41 -5.21 2.61
C ILE A 177 18.17 -5.30 1.69
N GLU A 178 17.27 -6.25 1.93
CA GLU A 178 16.02 -6.38 1.18
C GLU A 178 15.16 -5.11 1.30
N ALA A 179 15.05 -4.54 2.49
CA ALA A 179 14.35 -3.28 2.74
C ALA A 179 14.98 -2.08 2.02
N GLN A 180 16.30 -2.02 1.86
CA GLN A 180 16.96 -1.00 1.06
C GLN A 180 16.52 -1.02 -0.41
N ILE A 181 16.30 -2.22 -0.97
CA ILE A 181 15.81 -2.38 -2.35
C ILE A 181 14.39 -1.82 -2.45
N ILE A 182 13.53 -2.12 -1.49
CA ILE A 182 12.15 -1.59 -1.45
C ILE A 182 12.17 -0.06 -1.37
N ARG A 183 12.97 0.52 -0.47
CA ARG A 183 13.10 1.98 -0.35
C ARG A 183 13.68 2.63 -1.60
N LYS A 184 14.63 1.97 -2.29
CA LYS A 184 15.17 2.45 -3.59
C LYS A 184 14.05 2.50 -4.64
N THR A 185 13.23 1.46 -4.74
CA THR A 185 12.09 1.40 -5.66
C THR A 185 11.04 2.46 -5.31
N LEU A 186 10.72 2.63 -4.03
CA LEU A 186 9.83 3.70 -3.56
C LEU A 186 10.35 5.09 -3.96
N ARG A 187 11.64 5.39 -3.73
CA ARG A 187 12.25 6.67 -4.12
C ARG A 187 12.08 6.96 -5.60
N GLN A 188 12.37 5.97 -6.45
CA GLN A 188 12.23 6.12 -7.90
C GLN A 188 10.77 6.39 -8.28
N ASN A 189 9.82 5.67 -7.70
CA ASN A 189 8.40 5.89 -7.96
C ASN A 189 7.94 7.29 -7.52
N LEU A 190 8.35 7.74 -6.35
CA LEU A 190 8.01 9.08 -5.86
C LEU A 190 8.70 10.20 -6.68
N SER A 191 9.92 9.95 -7.18
CA SER A 191 10.61 10.92 -8.06
C SER A 191 9.85 11.08 -9.37
N ASN A 192 9.47 9.99 -10.02
CA ASN A 192 8.69 10.03 -11.26
C ASN A 192 7.32 10.69 -11.05
N PHE A 193 6.66 10.37 -9.94
CA PHE A 193 5.37 10.98 -9.62
C PHE A 193 5.46 12.49 -9.40
N LYS A 194 6.50 12.95 -8.69
CA LYS A 194 6.75 14.39 -8.49
C LYS A 194 7.04 15.13 -9.79
N GLU A 195 7.67 14.46 -10.75
CA GLU A 195 7.89 15.02 -12.08
C GLU A 195 6.57 15.28 -12.77
N TYR A 196 5.65 14.31 -12.80
CA TYR A 196 4.31 14.52 -13.37
C TYR A 196 3.55 15.64 -12.66
N VAL A 197 3.64 15.73 -11.33
CA VAL A 197 3.02 16.84 -10.58
C VAL A 197 3.58 18.19 -11.02
N ARG A 198 4.90 18.29 -11.16
CA ARG A 198 5.58 19.51 -11.60
C ARG A 198 5.17 19.89 -13.02
N GLU A 199 5.26 18.95 -13.96
CA GLU A 199 4.88 19.17 -15.36
C GLU A 199 3.41 19.62 -15.48
N TYR A 200 2.50 19.00 -14.74
CA TYR A 200 1.10 19.38 -14.70
C TYR A 200 0.88 20.83 -14.22
N GLN A 201 1.68 21.28 -13.25
CA GLN A 201 1.58 22.63 -12.70
C GLN A 201 2.24 23.69 -13.58
N GLU A 202 3.29 23.31 -14.34
CA GLU A 202 4.07 24.23 -15.18
C GLU A 202 3.49 24.40 -16.60
N THR A 203 2.80 23.38 -17.14
CA THR A 203 2.28 23.46 -18.50
C THR A 203 1.01 24.31 -18.60
N GLU A 204 0.94 25.16 -19.63
CA GLU A 204 -0.25 25.93 -20.03
C GLU A 204 -0.98 25.27 -21.22
N ASP A 205 -0.34 24.31 -21.89
CA ASP A 205 -0.94 23.58 -22.99
C ASP A 205 -2.02 22.61 -22.49
N LYS A 206 -3.22 22.71 -23.06
CA LYS A 206 -4.38 21.93 -22.60
C LYS A 206 -4.25 20.43 -22.90
N GLU A 207 -3.75 20.10 -24.09
CA GLU A 207 -3.62 18.70 -24.52
C GLU A 207 -2.55 18.00 -23.67
N GLU A 208 -1.41 18.66 -23.48
CA GLU A 208 -0.35 18.17 -22.59
C GLU A 208 -0.86 18.02 -21.14
N LYS A 209 -1.63 18.99 -20.65
CA LYS A 209 -2.21 18.95 -19.29
C LYS A 209 -3.18 17.79 -19.10
N GLU A 210 -3.98 17.45 -20.11
CA GLU A 210 -4.88 16.30 -20.10
C GLU A 210 -4.10 14.98 -20.07
N ASP A 211 -3.04 14.86 -20.86
CA ASP A 211 -2.18 13.68 -20.91
C ASP A 211 -1.47 13.44 -19.57
N ILE A 212 -0.90 14.50 -18.98
CA ILE A 212 -0.26 14.40 -17.66
C ILE A 212 -1.31 14.08 -16.58
N GLY A 213 -2.49 14.66 -16.66
CA GLY A 213 -3.62 14.36 -15.78
C GLY A 213 -4.01 12.89 -15.82
N TYR A 214 -4.00 12.27 -17.00
CA TYR A 214 -4.21 10.82 -17.13
C TYR A 214 -3.12 10.00 -16.42
N LEU A 215 -1.84 10.41 -16.54
CA LEU A 215 -0.72 9.76 -15.86
C LEU A 215 -0.85 9.90 -14.33
N LEU A 216 -1.17 11.09 -13.84
CA LEU A 216 -1.42 11.34 -12.42
C LEU A 216 -2.55 10.46 -11.89
N LYS A 217 -3.68 10.40 -12.60
CA LYS A 217 -4.80 9.52 -12.25
C LYS A 217 -4.38 8.04 -12.17
N LYS A 218 -3.53 7.58 -13.11
CA LYS A 218 -2.99 6.22 -13.11
C LYS A 218 -2.10 5.94 -11.90
N GLU A 219 -1.26 6.91 -11.51
CA GLU A 219 -0.33 6.79 -10.40
C GLU A 219 -1.01 6.87 -9.01
N LEU A 220 -2.22 7.43 -8.95
CA LEU A 220 -2.99 7.57 -7.72
C LEU A 220 -4.03 6.47 -7.49
N ARG A 221 -4.20 5.54 -8.44
CA ARG A 221 -5.11 4.38 -8.28
C ARG A 221 -4.58 3.41 -7.22
N ASP A 222 -5.48 2.63 -6.65
CA ASP A 222 -5.16 1.51 -5.74
C ASP A 222 -4.26 0.46 -6.40
N SER A 223 -4.37 0.31 -7.72
CA SER A 223 -3.50 -0.57 -8.51
C SER A 223 -2.06 -0.05 -8.68
N ALA A 224 -1.76 1.21 -8.40
CA ALA A 224 -0.41 1.75 -8.55
C ALA A 224 0.53 1.30 -7.42
N ALA A 225 1.82 1.14 -7.74
CA ALA A 225 2.82 0.89 -6.71
C ALA A 225 2.95 2.11 -5.79
N PHE A 226 3.04 1.86 -4.48
CA PHE A 226 3.24 2.91 -3.46
C PHE A 226 2.19 4.03 -3.51
N ALA A 227 0.94 3.70 -3.84
CA ALA A 227 -0.14 4.67 -3.99
C ALA A 227 -0.42 5.45 -2.69
N ALA A 228 -0.33 4.79 -1.53
CA ALA A 228 -0.51 5.43 -0.24
C ALA A 228 0.48 6.59 -0.03
N PHE A 229 1.77 6.41 -0.33
CA PHE A 229 2.77 7.48 -0.24
C PHE A 229 2.50 8.64 -1.19
N LYS A 230 2.01 8.37 -2.41
CA LYS A 230 1.69 9.40 -3.40
C LYS A 230 0.49 10.25 -2.97
N ARG A 231 -0.55 9.60 -2.44
CA ARG A 231 -1.73 10.28 -1.91
C ARG A 231 -1.38 11.14 -0.69
N TRP A 232 -0.58 10.61 0.24
CA TRP A 232 -0.10 11.36 1.39
C TRP A 232 0.82 12.53 1.02
N LEU A 233 1.60 12.42 -0.07
CA LEU A 233 2.38 13.54 -0.60
C LEU A 233 1.46 14.68 -1.03
N ILE A 234 0.31 14.39 -1.61
CA ILE A 234 -0.69 15.38 -2.01
C ILE A 234 -1.42 15.93 -0.79
N TRP A 235 -1.96 15.08 0.07
CA TRP A 235 -2.73 15.49 1.24
C TRP A 235 -1.94 16.33 2.26
N ASP A 236 -0.65 16.13 2.36
CA ASP A 236 0.24 16.90 3.25
C ASP A 236 0.64 18.27 2.66
N ASN A 237 0.36 18.55 1.38
CA ASN A 237 0.83 19.76 0.71
C ASN A 237 -0.31 20.53 0.01
N GLU A 238 -0.65 21.69 0.56
CA GLU A 238 -1.66 22.59 -0.03
C GLU A 238 -1.32 23.00 -1.48
N MET A 239 -0.04 23.06 -1.82
CA MET A 239 0.42 23.35 -3.20
C MET A 239 -0.02 22.30 -4.22
N PHE A 240 -0.40 21.10 -3.78
CA PHE A 240 -0.86 20.02 -4.64
C PHE A 240 -2.36 19.77 -4.58
N SER A 241 -3.13 20.71 -4.02
CA SER A 241 -4.59 20.60 -3.88
C SER A 241 -5.31 20.36 -5.21
N GLU A 242 -4.82 20.96 -6.31
CA GLU A 242 -5.37 20.72 -7.65
C GLU A 242 -5.16 19.26 -8.15
N ILE A 243 -4.18 18.54 -7.59
CA ILE A 243 -3.90 17.15 -7.95
C ILE A 243 -4.86 16.18 -7.25
N GLU A 244 -5.51 16.60 -6.15
CA GLU A 244 -6.47 15.75 -5.42
C GLU A 244 -7.60 15.25 -6.32
N GLN A 245 -8.00 16.02 -7.34
CA GLN A 245 -9.03 15.63 -8.31
C GLN A 245 -8.72 14.31 -9.06
N PHE A 246 -7.45 13.90 -9.11
CA PHE A 246 -7.02 12.67 -9.76
C PHE A 246 -7.00 11.46 -8.83
N ILE A 247 -7.20 11.65 -7.52
CA ILE A 247 -7.37 10.55 -6.58
C ILE A 247 -8.75 9.92 -6.87
N PRO A 248 -8.81 8.60 -7.17
CA PRO A 248 -10.08 7.96 -7.51
C PRO A 248 -11.10 8.09 -6.39
N GLU A 249 -12.33 8.43 -6.77
CA GLU A 249 -13.52 8.25 -5.94
C GLU A 249 -13.98 6.79 -6.13
N ASN A 250 -14.05 6.00 -5.07
CA ASN A 250 -14.56 4.62 -5.13
C ASN A 250 -16.03 4.57 -4.74
#